data_0979f3471c432ce921bac95f3b2f18fe
#
_entry.id   0979f3471c432ce921bac95f3b2f18fe
#
_cell.length_a   1.000
_cell.length_b   1.000
_cell.length_c   1.000
_cell.angle_alpha   90.00
_cell.angle_beta   90.00
_cell.angle_gamma   90.00
#
_symmetry.space_group_name_H-M   'P 1'
#
loop_
_entity.id
_entity.type
_entity.pdbx_description
1 polymer ?
#
loop_
_entity_poly.entity_id
_entity_poly.type
_entity_poly.pdbx_seq_one_letter_code
_entity_poly.pdbx_strand_id
1 'polypeptide(L)'
;NDFVITPNSTWHEHGVEEGGKTCIWQDGLDIPLVNALEANDYAVLEGKQELIAPLNYSPIAYGCAGLIPADKTWDKPYSPLFKYSWKNVYPALLEAQKVNEINPFDGIFMQYSNPLTGGHVMQTMGAAMQLLPAGFKGKAHKHTGSFVYQCAKGRGYTIINGKRFDWKERDIFCVPSWAWHEHHNLSETEDACLFNFNDLPVIEGLGLYQGRELTDNNGHQQIQ
;
A
#
# COMPACT_ATOMS: atom_id res chain seq x y z
N ASN A 1 9.32 2.42 -7.72
CA ASN A 1 8.36 2.42 -6.59
C ASN A 1 6.91 2.75 -7.02
N ASP A 2 6.56 2.51 -8.29
CA ASP A 2 5.18 2.64 -8.74
C ASP A 2 4.33 1.52 -8.10
N PHE A 3 3.11 1.85 -7.69
CA PHE A 3 2.12 0.87 -7.30
C PHE A 3 1.18 0.59 -8.47
N VAL A 4 0.97 -0.68 -8.78
CA VAL A 4 0.08 -1.15 -9.87
C VAL A 4 -0.89 -2.16 -9.29
N ILE A 5 -2.17 -2.04 -9.64
CA ILE A 5 -3.18 -3.04 -9.29
C ILE A 5 -3.45 -3.97 -10.46
N THR A 6 -3.60 -5.24 -10.15
CA THR A 6 -4.01 -6.32 -11.06
C THR A 6 -5.25 -6.99 -10.49
N PRO A 7 -6.45 -6.45 -10.80
CA PRO A 7 -7.68 -6.91 -10.18
C PRO A 7 -8.01 -8.36 -10.52
N ASN A 8 -8.73 -9.03 -9.62
CA ASN A 8 -9.22 -10.39 -9.82
C ASN A 8 -10.03 -10.52 -11.12
N SER A 9 -9.96 -11.68 -11.74
CA SER A 9 -10.63 -12.00 -13.00
C SER A 9 -10.23 -11.08 -14.17
N THR A 10 -8.98 -10.60 -14.16
CA THR A 10 -8.41 -9.82 -15.26
C THR A 10 -7.16 -10.49 -15.80
N TRP A 11 -7.03 -10.49 -17.14
CA TRP A 11 -5.80 -10.91 -17.79
C TRP A 11 -4.74 -9.83 -17.66
N HIS A 12 -3.53 -10.21 -17.30
CA HIS A 12 -2.38 -9.32 -17.28
C HIS A 12 -1.10 -10.06 -17.65
N GLU A 13 -0.14 -9.35 -18.16
CA GLU A 13 1.20 -9.85 -18.43
C GLU A 13 2.26 -8.83 -18.05
N HIS A 14 3.46 -9.31 -17.79
CA HIS A 14 4.62 -8.48 -17.47
C HIS A 14 5.65 -8.56 -18.58
N GLY A 15 6.21 -7.42 -18.95
CA GLY A 15 7.23 -7.34 -19.98
C GLY A 15 8.22 -6.21 -19.75
N VAL A 16 9.38 -6.31 -20.36
CA VAL A 16 10.36 -5.25 -20.45
C VAL A 16 10.54 -4.93 -21.93
N GLU A 17 10.42 -3.64 -22.27
CA GLU A 17 10.62 -3.18 -23.65
C GLU A 17 12.06 -3.46 -24.11
N GLU A 18 12.26 -3.61 -25.41
CA GLU A 18 13.58 -3.81 -26.00
C GLU A 18 14.52 -2.66 -25.60
N GLY A 19 15.71 -3.00 -25.14
CA GLY A 19 16.68 -2.02 -24.57
C GLY A 19 16.33 -1.49 -23.18
N GLY A 20 15.24 -1.95 -22.57
CA GLY A 20 14.84 -1.58 -21.21
C GLY A 20 15.78 -2.14 -20.13
N LYS A 21 15.74 -1.53 -18.94
CA LYS A 21 16.49 -2.02 -17.77
C LYS A 21 15.75 -3.17 -17.11
N THR A 22 16.49 -4.01 -16.37
CA THR A 22 15.89 -5.05 -15.51
C THR A 22 14.78 -4.44 -14.63
N CYS A 23 13.60 -5.01 -14.72
CA CYS A 23 12.47 -4.68 -13.87
C CYS A 23 12.38 -5.70 -12.74
N ILE A 24 12.20 -5.23 -11.52
CA ILE A 24 11.96 -6.04 -10.33
C ILE A 24 10.66 -5.54 -9.71
N TRP A 25 9.72 -6.43 -9.45
CA TRP A 25 8.47 -6.13 -8.77
C TRP A 25 8.20 -7.13 -7.65
N GLN A 26 7.30 -6.74 -6.77
CA GLN A 26 6.74 -7.58 -5.72
C GLN A 26 5.25 -7.70 -5.99
N ASP A 27 4.75 -8.91 -5.99
CA ASP A 27 3.32 -9.18 -6.03
C ASP A 27 2.76 -9.28 -4.61
N GLY A 28 1.60 -8.64 -4.41
CA GLY A 28 0.73 -8.84 -3.26
C GLY A 28 -0.55 -9.53 -3.73
N LEU A 29 -0.93 -10.63 -3.07
CA LEU A 29 -2.02 -11.48 -3.53
C LEU A 29 -3.02 -11.73 -2.39
N ASP A 30 -4.32 -11.70 -2.74
CA ASP A 30 -5.43 -12.03 -1.83
C ASP A 30 -5.80 -13.52 -1.84
N ILE A 31 -4.92 -14.37 -2.40
CA ILE A 31 -5.12 -15.83 -2.52
C ILE A 31 -5.57 -16.48 -1.21
N PRO A 32 -5.02 -16.18 -0.02
CA PRO A 32 -5.48 -16.79 1.22
C PRO A 32 -6.97 -16.52 1.51
N LEU A 33 -7.45 -15.32 1.23
CA LEU A 33 -8.85 -14.95 1.38
C LEU A 33 -9.72 -15.67 0.35
N VAL A 34 -9.31 -15.63 -0.93
CA VAL A 34 -10.06 -16.27 -2.02
C VAL A 34 -10.17 -17.78 -1.81
N ASN A 35 -9.10 -18.41 -1.29
CA ASN A 35 -9.12 -19.83 -0.90
C ASN A 35 -10.08 -20.10 0.27
N ALA A 36 -10.07 -19.24 1.30
CA ALA A 36 -10.94 -19.39 2.45
C ALA A 36 -12.43 -19.26 2.08
N LEU A 37 -12.73 -18.49 1.04
CA LEU A 37 -14.09 -18.32 0.51
C LEU A 37 -14.46 -19.35 -0.55
N GLU A 38 -13.56 -20.28 -0.90
CA GLU A 38 -13.73 -21.26 -1.98
C GLU A 38 -14.10 -20.61 -3.33
N ALA A 39 -13.61 -19.39 -3.57
CA ALA A 39 -13.96 -18.55 -4.71
C ALA A 39 -12.90 -18.57 -5.82
N ASN A 40 -12.05 -19.60 -5.84
CA ASN A 40 -11.00 -19.75 -6.87
C ASN A 40 -11.60 -20.09 -8.23
N ASP A 41 -11.19 -19.37 -9.25
CA ASP A 41 -11.38 -19.70 -10.64
C ASP A 41 -10.11 -19.37 -11.42
N TYR A 42 -9.59 -20.33 -12.14
CA TYR A 42 -8.37 -20.19 -12.93
C TYR A 42 -8.64 -20.54 -14.38
N ALA A 43 -8.32 -19.62 -15.25
CA ALA A 43 -8.32 -19.87 -16.69
C ALA A 43 -6.92 -19.60 -17.26
N VAL A 44 -6.57 -20.29 -18.33
CA VAL A 44 -5.34 -20.06 -19.08
C VAL A 44 -5.72 -19.36 -20.38
N LEU A 45 -5.08 -18.21 -20.65
CA LEU A 45 -5.25 -17.52 -21.91
C LEU A 45 -4.50 -18.26 -23.01
N GLU A 46 -5.21 -18.70 -24.06
CA GLU A 46 -4.61 -19.21 -25.26
C GLU A 46 -4.25 -18.05 -26.21
N GLY A 47 -2.96 -17.95 -26.57
CA GLY A 47 -2.47 -16.88 -27.44
C GLY A 47 -1.88 -15.67 -26.69
N LYS A 48 -1.94 -14.51 -27.32
CA LYS A 48 -1.45 -13.24 -26.75
C LYS A 48 -2.61 -12.38 -26.27
N GLN A 49 -2.38 -11.67 -25.19
CA GLN A 49 -3.33 -10.66 -24.73
C GLN A 49 -3.37 -9.48 -25.71
N GLU A 50 -4.57 -9.08 -26.09
CA GLU A 50 -4.77 -7.89 -26.90
C GLU A 50 -4.85 -6.64 -26.01
N LEU A 51 -4.21 -5.56 -26.44
CA LEU A 51 -4.32 -4.26 -25.80
C LEU A 51 -5.67 -3.65 -26.13
N ILE A 52 -6.49 -3.45 -25.10
CA ILE A 52 -7.84 -2.87 -25.24
C ILE A 52 -7.89 -1.35 -25.05
N ALA A 53 -6.76 -0.73 -24.70
CA ALA A 53 -6.64 0.71 -24.48
C ALA A 53 -5.25 1.23 -24.86
N PRO A 54 -5.10 2.52 -25.18
CA PRO A 54 -3.81 3.16 -25.40
C PRO A 54 -2.87 3.03 -24.20
N LEU A 55 -1.57 3.06 -24.45
CA LEU A 55 -0.55 3.05 -23.42
C LEU A 55 -0.79 4.15 -22.37
N ASN A 56 -0.69 3.78 -21.09
CA ASN A 56 -0.95 4.69 -19.96
C ASN A 56 -2.36 5.33 -19.93
N TYR A 57 -3.34 4.73 -20.59
CA TYR A 57 -4.71 5.25 -20.57
C TYR A 57 -5.21 5.47 -19.14
N SER A 58 -5.09 4.49 -18.27
CA SER A 58 -5.60 4.54 -16.90
C SER A 58 -5.04 5.72 -16.08
N PRO A 59 -3.72 5.93 -15.94
CA PRO A 59 -3.21 7.08 -15.20
C PRO A 59 -3.48 8.42 -15.88
N ILE A 60 -3.66 8.47 -17.20
CA ILE A 60 -4.03 9.70 -17.91
C ILE A 60 -5.49 10.05 -17.67
N ALA A 61 -6.39 9.07 -17.79
CA ALA A 61 -7.82 9.29 -17.68
C ALA A 61 -8.32 9.50 -16.25
N TYR A 62 -7.68 8.85 -15.26
CA TYR A 62 -8.18 8.80 -13.87
C TYR A 62 -7.18 9.30 -12.82
N GLY A 63 -5.95 9.62 -13.20
CA GLY A 63 -4.89 9.99 -12.26
C GLY A 63 -4.52 11.48 -12.24
N CYS A 64 -5.26 12.34 -12.94
CA CYS A 64 -4.87 13.73 -13.13
C CYS A 64 -5.86 14.71 -12.47
N ALA A 65 -5.34 15.53 -11.54
CA ALA A 65 -6.00 16.73 -11.02
C ALA A 65 -7.44 16.56 -10.51
N GLY A 66 -7.83 15.38 -10.09
CA GLY A 66 -9.20 15.09 -9.63
C GLY A 66 -10.25 15.07 -10.76
N LEU A 67 -9.81 15.03 -12.02
CA LEU A 67 -10.70 14.90 -13.16
C LEU A 67 -10.92 13.44 -13.53
N ILE A 68 -12.16 13.10 -13.87
CA ILE A 68 -12.56 11.79 -14.37
C ILE A 68 -13.38 11.95 -15.66
N PRO A 69 -13.38 10.97 -16.59
CA PRO A 69 -14.22 11.03 -17.78
C PRO A 69 -15.71 11.04 -17.40
N ALA A 70 -16.42 12.11 -17.76
CA ALA A 70 -17.83 12.30 -17.41
C ALA A 70 -18.79 11.44 -18.25
N ASP A 71 -18.37 11.02 -19.43
CA ASP A 71 -19.14 10.23 -20.40
C ASP A 71 -18.95 8.72 -20.28
N LYS A 72 -18.06 8.28 -19.38
CA LYS A 72 -17.78 6.85 -19.18
C LYS A 72 -18.29 6.37 -17.84
N THR A 73 -18.97 5.25 -17.86
CA THR A 73 -19.36 4.51 -16.65
C THR A 73 -18.33 3.45 -16.34
N TRP A 74 -17.97 3.32 -15.05
CA TRP A 74 -17.12 2.26 -14.55
C TRP A 74 -17.96 1.39 -13.61
N ASP A 75 -18.23 0.16 -14.01
CA ASP A 75 -19.09 -0.79 -13.32
C ASP A 75 -18.34 -1.88 -12.54
N LYS A 76 -17.00 -1.76 -12.47
CA LYS A 76 -16.16 -2.73 -11.79
C LYS A 76 -15.97 -2.38 -10.33
N PRO A 77 -15.82 -3.39 -9.44
CA PRO A 77 -15.67 -3.17 -7.99
C PRO A 77 -14.29 -2.63 -7.58
N TYR A 78 -13.37 -2.45 -8.49
CA TYR A 78 -12.01 -1.97 -8.24
C TYR A 78 -11.76 -0.62 -8.94
N SER A 79 -10.67 0.04 -8.57
CA SER A 79 -10.27 1.32 -9.14
C SER A 79 -10.04 1.24 -10.66
N PRO A 80 -10.49 2.23 -11.45
CA PRO A 80 -10.09 2.38 -12.84
C PRO A 80 -8.66 2.93 -13.00
N LEU A 81 -8.07 3.46 -11.93
CA LEU A 81 -6.67 3.89 -11.89
C LEU A 81 -5.80 2.69 -11.53
N PHE A 82 -5.15 2.10 -12.53
CA PHE A 82 -4.34 0.90 -12.34
C PHE A 82 -2.90 1.19 -11.92
N LYS A 83 -2.40 2.40 -12.15
CA LYS A 83 -1.03 2.76 -11.84
C LYS A 83 -0.97 4.06 -11.05
N TYR A 84 -0.41 3.98 -9.85
CA TYR A 84 -0.10 5.09 -8.97
C TYR A 84 1.41 5.34 -8.99
N SER A 85 1.84 6.36 -9.72
CA SER A 85 3.26 6.63 -9.95
C SER A 85 3.94 7.26 -8.75
N TRP A 86 5.08 6.72 -8.34
CA TRP A 86 5.93 7.25 -7.28
C TRP A 86 6.28 8.73 -7.47
N LYS A 87 6.52 9.14 -8.72
CA LYS A 87 6.79 10.55 -9.07
C LYS A 87 5.68 11.53 -8.66
N ASN A 88 4.44 11.04 -8.48
CA ASN A 88 3.31 11.83 -8.03
C ASN A 88 3.04 11.61 -6.54
N VAL A 89 3.23 10.38 -6.05
CA VAL A 89 2.96 9.97 -4.66
C VAL A 89 3.91 10.66 -3.69
N TYR A 90 5.22 10.61 -3.93
CA TYR A 90 6.19 11.18 -3.01
C TYR A 90 6.06 12.71 -2.84
N PRO A 91 5.95 13.51 -3.91
CA PRO A 91 5.64 14.94 -3.75
C PRO A 91 4.33 15.20 -3.00
N ALA A 92 3.28 14.40 -3.22
CA ALA A 92 2.02 14.55 -2.51
C ALA A 92 2.17 14.31 -1.00
N LEU A 93 2.99 13.33 -0.57
CA LEU A 93 3.31 13.09 0.84
C LEU A 93 4.05 14.28 1.47
N LEU A 94 5.00 14.88 0.74
CA LEU A 94 5.72 16.06 1.21
C LEU A 94 4.79 17.28 1.38
N GLU A 95 3.83 17.46 0.49
CA GLU A 95 2.82 18.51 0.63
C GLU A 95 1.85 18.20 1.78
N ALA A 96 1.41 16.94 1.91
CA ALA A 96 0.56 16.51 3.01
C ALA A 96 1.21 16.72 4.38
N GLN A 97 2.52 16.52 4.50
CA GLN A 97 3.27 16.77 5.73
C GLN A 97 3.23 18.24 6.19
N LYS A 98 3.10 19.19 5.24
CA LYS A 98 3.06 20.63 5.57
C LYS A 98 1.75 21.08 6.21
N VAL A 99 0.66 20.34 5.96
CA VAL A 99 -0.71 20.74 6.33
C VAL A 99 -1.38 19.79 7.32
N ASN A 100 -0.86 18.59 7.49
CA ASN A 100 -1.40 17.61 8.43
C ASN A 100 -0.54 17.52 9.70
N GLU A 101 -1.17 17.24 10.81
CA GLU A 101 -0.47 16.84 12.03
C GLU A 101 0.19 15.45 11.80
N ILE A 102 1.39 15.30 12.34
CA ILE A 102 2.11 14.02 12.27
C ILE A 102 1.44 13.07 13.25
N ASN A 103 0.88 11.98 12.72
CA ASN A 103 0.32 10.92 13.55
C ASN A 103 1.44 10.29 14.39
N PRO A 104 1.29 10.16 15.72
CA PRO A 104 2.34 9.64 16.60
C PRO A 104 2.65 8.16 16.37
N PHE A 105 1.82 7.41 15.66
CA PHE A 105 2.00 5.99 15.35
C PHE A 105 2.56 5.78 13.95
N ASP A 106 1.99 6.49 12.96
CA ASP A 106 2.18 6.19 11.53
C ASP A 106 2.85 7.32 10.73
N GLY A 107 3.16 8.46 11.37
CA GLY A 107 3.71 9.61 10.64
C GLY A 107 2.65 10.29 9.76
N ILE A 108 2.93 10.46 8.48
CA ILE A 108 1.95 10.88 7.48
C ILE A 108 1.48 9.65 6.72
N PHE A 109 0.28 9.19 7.02
CA PHE A 109 -0.30 7.98 6.44
C PHE A 109 -1.34 8.34 5.38
N MET A 110 -1.11 7.94 4.13
CA MET A 110 -1.97 8.25 2.99
C MET A 110 -2.40 6.96 2.30
N GLN A 111 -3.72 6.77 2.19
CA GLN A 111 -4.30 5.63 1.48
C GLN A 111 -4.29 5.87 -0.04
N TYR A 112 -3.92 4.86 -0.81
CA TYR A 112 -4.21 4.84 -2.24
C TYR A 112 -5.71 4.66 -2.45
N SER A 113 -6.34 5.56 -3.16
CA SER A 113 -7.78 5.58 -3.29
C SER A 113 -8.26 5.30 -4.72
N ASN A 114 -9.43 4.69 -4.81
CA ASN A 114 -10.21 4.65 -6.04
C ASN A 114 -10.74 6.08 -6.33
N PRO A 115 -10.38 6.71 -7.45
CA PRO A 115 -10.76 8.09 -7.73
C PRO A 115 -12.27 8.30 -7.92
N LEU A 116 -13.03 7.23 -8.14
CA LEU A 116 -14.49 7.31 -8.31
C LEU A 116 -15.25 7.25 -6.99
N THR A 117 -14.69 6.59 -5.98
CA THR A 117 -15.39 6.34 -4.71
C THR A 117 -14.73 6.99 -3.50
N GLY A 118 -13.44 7.32 -3.60
CA GLY A 118 -12.62 7.73 -2.47
C GLY A 118 -12.24 6.58 -1.52
N GLY A 119 -12.77 5.38 -1.74
CA GLY A 119 -12.47 4.19 -0.96
C GLY A 119 -11.21 3.45 -1.42
N HIS A 120 -11.05 2.22 -0.94
CA HIS A 120 -9.91 1.36 -1.30
C HIS A 120 -9.82 1.07 -2.80
N VAL A 121 -8.62 0.77 -3.26
CA VAL A 121 -8.35 0.48 -4.68
C VAL A 121 -8.97 -0.83 -5.15
N MET A 122 -9.12 -1.79 -4.25
CA MET A 122 -9.79 -3.07 -4.46
C MET A 122 -10.60 -3.44 -3.21
N GLN A 123 -11.57 -4.33 -3.36
CA GLN A 123 -12.42 -4.76 -2.24
C GLN A 123 -11.73 -5.75 -1.29
N THR A 124 -10.76 -6.49 -1.78
CA THR A 124 -10.04 -7.52 -1.02
C THR A 124 -8.71 -7.03 -0.45
N MET A 125 -8.10 -6.03 -1.10
CA MET A 125 -6.82 -5.47 -0.68
C MET A 125 -6.83 -3.94 -0.75
N GLY A 126 -6.39 -3.32 0.36
CA GLY A 126 -6.03 -1.92 0.44
C GLY A 126 -4.54 -1.71 0.25
N ALA A 127 -4.14 -0.48 -0.02
CA ALA A 127 -2.76 -0.06 -0.04
C ALA A 127 -2.61 1.35 0.52
N ALA A 128 -1.47 1.62 1.15
CA ALA A 128 -1.14 2.92 1.69
C ALA A 128 0.35 3.22 1.58
N MET A 129 0.69 4.49 1.74
CA MET A 129 2.05 4.96 1.85
C MET A 129 2.20 5.80 3.12
N GLN A 130 3.20 5.48 3.93
CA GLN A 130 3.58 6.25 5.11
C GLN A 130 4.83 7.06 4.82
N LEU A 131 4.86 8.33 5.21
CA LEU A 131 6.07 9.11 5.30
C LEU A 131 6.41 9.28 6.78
N LEU A 132 7.60 8.81 7.17
CA LEU A 132 8.17 8.95 8.49
C LEU A 132 9.21 10.08 8.44
N PRO A 133 8.95 11.25 9.05
CA PRO A 133 9.90 12.36 9.04
C PRO A 133 11.26 11.98 9.61
N ALA A 134 12.27 12.82 9.36
CA ALA A 134 13.60 12.68 9.96
C ALA A 134 13.49 12.56 11.49
N GLY A 135 14.17 11.59 12.09
CA GLY A 135 14.16 11.32 13.53
C GLY A 135 12.84 10.80 14.09
N PHE A 136 11.87 10.43 13.24
CA PHE A 136 10.56 9.93 13.70
C PHE A 136 10.70 8.66 14.54
N LYS A 137 10.04 8.67 15.70
CA LYS A 137 9.94 7.55 16.64
C LYS A 137 8.47 7.28 16.89
N GLY A 138 7.91 6.35 16.13
CA GLY A 138 6.50 6.00 16.24
C GLY A 138 6.17 5.34 17.57
N LYS A 139 4.97 5.59 18.07
CA LYS A 139 4.43 4.87 19.24
C LYS A 139 3.86 3.53 18.80
N ALA A 140 3.82 2.59 19.74
CA ALA A 140 3.30 1.27 19.50
C ALA A 140 1.78 1.23 19.52
N HIS A 141 1.22 0.57 18.53
CA HIS A 141 -0.19 0.23 18.46
C HIS A 141 -0.37 -1.18 17.87
N LYS A 142 -1.59 -1.67 17.91
CA LYS A 142 -1.99 -2.91 17.24
C LYS A 142 -3.42 -2.79 16.73
N HIS A 143 -3.71 -3.50 15.67
CA HIS A 143 -5.05 -3.53 15.08
C HIS A 143 -5.35 -4.88 14.42
N THR A 144 -6.62 -5.12 14.11
CA THR A 144 -7.02 -6.19 13.19
C THR A 144 -6.58 -5.84 11.78
N GLY A 145 -6.38 -6.86 10.95
CA GLY A 145 -5.82 -6.74 9.62
C GLY A 145 -4.32 -6.97 9.60
N SER A 146 -3.86 -7.58 8.53
CA SER A 146 -2.45 -7.91 8.29
C SER A 146 -1.86 -6.97 7.27
N PHE A 147 -0.62 -6.56 7.49
CA PHE A 147 0.09 -5.61 6.62
C PHE A 147 1.39 -6.21 6.14
N VAL A 148 1.65 -6.06 4.85
CA VAL A 148 2.96 -6.31 4.25
C VAL A 148 3.54 -4.97 3.86
N TYR A 149 4.69 -4.65 4.44
CA TYR A 149 5.41 -3.40 4.21
C TYR A 149 6.58 -3.59 3.26
N GLN A 150 6.82 -2.58 2.43
CA GLN A 150 8.03 -2.45 1.61
C GLN A 150 8.62 -1.07 1.85
N CYS A 151 9.92 -1.03 2.16
CA CYS A 151 10.63 0.24 2.28
C CYS A 151 10.85 0.85 0.88
N ALA A 152 10.09 1.91 0.58
CA ALA A 152 10.17 2.63 -0.70
C ALA A 152 11.30 3.65 -0.72
N LYS A 153 11.67 4.22 0.43
CA LYS A 153 12.75 5.21 0.58
C LYS A 153 13.30 5.18 1.99
N GLY A 154 14.60 5.37 2.14
CA GLY A 154 15.26 5.58 3.42
C GLY A 154 15.61 4.28 4.14
N ARG A 155 15.74 4.39 5.47
CA ARG A 155 16.12 3.27 6.37
C ARG A 155 15.57 3.49 7.77
N GLY A 156 15.30 2.39 8.45
CA GLY A 156 14.78 2.45 9.80
C GLY A 156 14.68 1.08 10.44
N TYR A 157 13.82 0.97 11.41
CA TYR A 157 13.45 -0.31 12.00
C TYR A 157 12.00 -0.31 12.44
N THR A 158 11.44 -1.50 12.56
CA THR A 158 10.12 -1.73 13.12
C THR A 158 10.26 -2.69 14.30
N ILE A 159 9.61 -2.38 15.42
CA ILE A 159 9.51 -3.31 16.54
C ILE A 159 8.17 -4.02 16.43
N ILE A 160 8.18 -5.35 16.37
CA ILE A 160 6.99 -6.18 16.29
C ILE A 160 7.00 -7.16 17.46
N ASN A 161 6.03 -7.05 18.37
CA ASN A 161 5.94 -7.89 19.59
C ASN A 161 7.27 -7.96 20.36
N GLY A 162 7.93 -6.82 20.56
CA GLY A 162 9.21 -6.69 21.27
C GLY A 162 10.45 -7.11 20.48
N LYS A 163 10.32 -7.52 19.23
CA LYS A 163 11.47 -7.85 18.35
C LYS A 163 11.71 -6.76 17.34
N ARG A 164 12.97 -6.33 17.21
CA ARG A 164 13.38 -5.32 16.25
C ARG A 164 13.73 -5.95 14.90
N PHE A 165 13.23 -5.32 13.82
CA PHE A 165 13.51 -5.65 12.43
C PHE A 165 14.02 -4.39 11.73
N ASP A 166 15.30 -4.36 11.40
CA ASP A 166 15.90 -3.28 10.65
C ASP A 166 15.54 -3.41 9.16
N TRP A 167 15.30 -2.27 8.49
CA TRP A 167 14.98 -2.23 7.08
C TRP A 167 15.64 -1.03 6.38
N LYS A 168 15.86 -1.18 5.09
CA LYS A 168 16.34 -0.18 4.14
C LYS A 168 15.55 -0.31 2.84
N GLU A 169 15.80 0.58 1.90
CA GLU A 169 15.14 0.55 0.58
C GLU A 169 15.08 -0.86 -0.03
N ARG A 170 13.87 -1.25 -0.46
CA ARG A 170 13.50 -2.53 -1.07
C ARG A 170 13.35 -3.70 -0.09
N ASP A 171 13.66 -3.53 1.17
CA ASP A 171 13.37 -4.57 2.17
C ASP A 171 11.86 -4.68 2.40
N ILE A 172 11.41 -5.91 2.71
CA ILE A 172 10.02 -6.27 2.91
C ILE A 172 9.89 -6.92 4.28
N PHE A 173 8.83 -6.57 5.00
CA PHE A 173 8.48 -7.20 6.27
C PHE A 173 6.97 -7.25 6.45
N CYS A 174 6.50 -8.13 7.35
CA CYS A 174 5.09 -8.32 7.62
C CYS A 174 4.76 -7.96 9.07
N VAL A 175 3.63 -7.28 9.25
CA VAL A 175 3.00 -7.07 10.55
C VAL A 175 1.71 -7.89 10.59
N PRO A 176 1.68 -9.01 11.33
CA PRO A 176 0.47 -9.82 11.46
C PRO A 176 -0.64 -9.08 12.20
N SER A 177 -1.90 -9.45 11.94
CA SER A 177 -3.06 -8.98 12.69
C SER A 177 -2.83 -9.12 14.21
N TRP A 178 -3.21 -8.08 14.97
CA TRP A 178 -3.05 -8.00 16.44
C TRP A 178 -1.61 -8.00 16.97
N ALA A 179 -0.58 -7.92 16.12
CA ALA A 179 0.79 -7.73 16.58
C ALA A 179 1.01 -6.27 17.00
N TRP A 180 1.57 -6.05 18.20
CA TRP A 180 2.09 -4.75 18.59
C TRP A 180 3.19 -4.33 17.63
N HIS A 181 3.12 -3.13 17.08
CA HIS A 181 4.16 -2.63 16.18
C HIS A 181 4.35 -1.12 16.32
N GLU A 182 5.56 -0.66 16.00
CA GLU A 182 5.96 0.73 15.91
C GLU A 182 7.09 0.89 14.89
N HIS A 183 7.07 1.97 14.13
CA HIS A 183 8.03 2.26 13.07
C HIS A 183 8.93 3.41 13.46
N HIS A 184 10.24 3.29 13.17
CA HIS A 184 11.23 4.31 13.49
C HIS A 184 12.10 4.64 12.27
N ASN A 185 12.25 5.93 11.97
CA ASN A 185 13.22 6.40 10.98
C ASN A 185 14.59 6.61 11.64
N LEU A 186 15.62 5.95 11.13
CA LEU A 186 17.00 6.07 11.64
C LEU A 186 17.76 7.30 11.14
N SER A 187 17.22 8.01 10.13
CA SER A 187 17.85 9.22 9.62
C SER A 187 17.38 10.44 10.41
N GLU A 188 18.32 11.25 10.88
CA GLU A 188 18.04 12.53 11.54
C GLU A 188 17.87 13.69 10.53
N THR A 189 18.09 13.45 9.25
CA THR A 189 18.09 14.49 8.20
C THR A 189 17.18 14.21 7.02
N GLU A 190 16.79 12.94 6.82
CA GLU A 190 15.98 12.51 5.68
C GLU A 190 14.75 11.75 6.15
N ASP A 191 13.65 11.91 5.42
CA ASP A 191 12.45 11.12 5.60
C ASP A 191 12.63 9.69 5.09
N ALA A 192 11.83 8.79 5.61
CA ALA A 192 11.66 7.43 5.09
C ALA A 192 10.22 7.21 4.64
N CYS A 193 10.03 6.32 3.68
CA CYS A 193 8.69 5.98 3.18
C CYS A 193 8.50 4.46 3.20
N LEU A 194 7.39 4.04 3.82
CA LEU A 194 6.94 2.65 3.85
C LEU A 194 5.65 2.51 3.04
N PHE A 195 5.73 1.79 1.93
CA PHE A 195 4.55 1.29 1.23
C PHE A 195 3.98 0.10 2.00
N ASN A 196 2.67 -0.04 2.03
CA ASN A 196 2.05 -1.28 2.48
C ASN A 196 0.85 -1.66 1.62
N PHE A 197 0.57 -2.97 1.58
CA PHE A 197 -0.73 -3.50 1.20
C PHE A 197 -1.28 -4.36 2.34
N ASN A 198 -2.61 -4.46 2.43
CA ASN A 198 -3.30 -4.96 3.60
C ASN A 198 -4.67 -5.53 3.24
N ASP A 199 -5.28 -6.24 4.18
CA ASP A 199 -6.61 -6.81 4.07
C ASP A 199 -7.71 -5.93 4.72
N LEU A 200 -7.42 -4.68 5.03
CA LEU A 200 -8.38 -3.76 5.68
C LEU A 200 -9.72 -3.65 4.97
N PRO A 201 -9.82 -3.60 3.62
CA PRO A 201 -11.12 -3.50 2.96
C PRO A 201 -12.09 -4.60 3.37
N VAL A 202 -11.58 -5.82 3.57
CA VAL A 202 -12.39 -6.95 4.03
C VAL A 202 -12.74 -6.80 5.50
N ILE A 203 -11.76 -6.48 6.34
CA ILE A 203 -11.94 -6.30 7.79
C ILE A 203 -12.96 -5.19 8.08
N GLU A 204 -12.85 -4.06 7.39
CA GLU A 204 -13.76 -2.92 7.51
C GLU A 204 -15.14 -3.24 6.94
N GLY A 205 -15.19 -3.86 5.76
CA GLY A 205 -16.43 -4.27 5.12
C GLY A 205 -17.26 -5.26 5.95
N LEU A 206 -16.63 -6.06 6.80
CA LEU A 206 -17.26 -6.96 7.75
C LEU A 206 -17.53 -6.33 9.14
N GLY A 207 -17.12 -5.07 9.35
CA GLY A 207 -17.26 -4.39 10.65
C GLY A 207 -16.34 -4.95 11.75
N LEU A 208 -15.22 -5.55 11.38
CA LEU A 208 -14.30 -6.25 12.30
C LEU A 208 -13.05 -5.41 12.63
N TYR A 209 -12.95 -4.18 12.15
CA TYR A 209 -11.81 -3.32 12.47
C TYR A 209 -11.81 -2.94 13.94
N GLN A 210 -10.69 -3.19 14.60
CA GLN A 210 -10.41 -2.79 15.98
C GLN A 210 -8.94 -2.40 16.10
N GLY A 211 -8.66 -1.42 16.93
CA GLY A 211 -7.31 -0.96 17.22
C GLY A 211 -7.10 -0.67 18.72
N ARG A 212 -5.86 -0.72 19.16
CA ARG A 212 -5.44 -0.34 20.52
C ARG A 212 -4.07 0.30 20.49
N GLU A 213 -3.90 1.33 21.30
CA GLU A 213 -2.63 2.01 21.55
C GLU A 213 -1.94 1.41 22.77
N LEU A 214 -0.61 1.34 22.76
CA LEU A 214 0.16 1.00 23.95
C LEU A 214 0.27 2.22 24.85
N THR A 215 -0.17 2.12 26.10
CA THR A 215 -0.15 3.21 27.08
C THR A 215 1.04 3.14 28.01
N ASP A 216 1.57 1.95 28.24
CA ASP A 216 2.73 1.73 29.10
C ASP A 216 4.03 2.21 28.43
N ASN A 217 5.07 2.49 29.22
CA ASN A 217 6.41 2.86 28.74
C ASN A 217 6.37 4.02 27.73
N ASN A 218 5.57 5.06 27.98
CA ASN A 218 5.36 6.21 27.10
C ASN A 218 4.88 5.82 25.68
N GLY A 219 4.26 4.67 25.52
CA GLY A 219 3.76 4.15 24.26
C GLY A 219 4.78 3.36 23.43
N HIS A 220 5.90 2.94 24.01
CA HIS A 220 6.92 2.17 23.29
C HIS A 220 7.06 0.75 23.83
N GLN A 221 7.33 -0.19 22.94
CA GLN A 221 7.60 -1.57 23.29
C GLN A 221 8.98 -1.72 23.96
N GLN A 222 9.10 -2.68 24.86
CA GLN A 222 10.39 -3.13 25.35
C GLN A 222 10.97 -4.15 24.36
N ILE A 223 12.23 -3.93 23.95
CA ILE A 223 12.94 -4.84 23.07
C ILE A 223 13.49 -6.01 23.91
N GLN A 224 13.21 -7.22 23.46
CA GLN A 224 13.66 -8.46 24.07
C GLN A 224 14.95 -8.96 23.45
#